data_6306aa820d60ba1ec1adeefc33f0a2e6
#
_entry.id   6306aa820d60ba1ec1adeefc33f0a2e6
#
_cell.length_a   1.000
_cell.length_b   1.000
_cell.length_c   1.000
_cell.angle_alpha   90.00
_cell.angle_beta   90.00
_cell.angle_gamma   90.00
#
_symmetry.space_group_name_H-M   'P 1'
#
loop_
_entity.id
_entity.type
_entity.pdbx_description
1 polymer ?
#
loop_
_entity_poly.entity_id
_entity_poly.type
_entity_poly.pdbx_seq_one_letter_code
_entity_poly.pdbx_strand_id
1 'polypeptide(L)'
;MSDLSKKTLIPSDNTKNYIENYWTKRADAFAALRQQELHSEKYSQWQREIVQHLPPAKQLRILDVGCGAGFFSVLLANEGHQVTGIDLTPAMIAQAKALAAAEGCSCTFQTADAEHTAFSDGSFDIVIARNLMWNLPHPEAAYAEWLRVLAPKG
;
A
#
# COMPACT_ATOMS: atom_id res chain seq x y z
N MET A 1 -1.59 -37.67 -21.53
CA MET A 1 -0.57 -36.59 -21.46
C MET A 1 -1.29 -35.27 -21.58
N SER A 2 -1.52 -34.63 -20.45
CA SER A 2 -2.14 -33.31 -20.41
C SER A 2 -1.12 -32.27 -20.84
N ASP A 3 -1.47 -31.53 -21.87
CA ASP A 3 -0.70 -30.44 -22.43
C ASP A 3 -0.65 -29.26 -21.43
N LEU A 4 0.43 -29.18 -20.64
CA LEU A 4 0.72 -28.10 -19.70
C LEU A 4 1.46 -26.92 -20.37
N SER A 5 1.50 -26.85 -21.69
CA SER A 5 2.33 -25.91 -22.44
C SER A 5 1.64 -24.62 -22.89
N LYS A 6 0.42 -24.33 -22.44
CA LYS A 6 -0.25 -23.05 -22.74
C LYS A 6 -0.54 -22.24 -21.48
N LYS A 7 0.48 -21.95 -20.67
CA LYS A 7 0.43 -20.74 -19.86
C LYS A 7 0.61 -19.57 -20.84
N THR A 8 -0.49 -19.04 -21.32
CA THR A 8 -0.48 -17.77 -22.04
C THR A 8 0.16 -16.74 -21.15
N LEU A 9 1.39 -16.34 -21.44
CA LEU A 9 2.04 -15.21 -20.80
C LEU A 9 1.18 -13.99 -21.13
N ILE A 10 0.39 -13.54 -20.14
CA ILE A 10 -0.37 -12.29 -20.24
C ILE A 10 0.67 -11.19 -20.36
N PRO A 11 0.67 -10.34 -21.39
CA PRO A 11 1.59 -9.21 -21.49
C PRO A 11 1.50 -8.35 -20.22
N SER A 12 2.61 -7.79 -19.77
CA SER A 12 2.72 -7.05 -18.50
C SER A 12 1.65 -5.95 -18.34
N ASP A 13 1.28 -5.28 -19.40
CA ASP A 13 0.24 -4.25 -19.40
C ASP A 13 -1.15 -4.83 -19.11
N ASN A 14 -1.45 -6.03 -19.61
CA ASN A 14 -2.71 -6.72 -19.32
C ASN A 14 -2.76 -7.25 -17.88
N THR A 15 -1.62 -7.57 -17.28
CA THR A 15 -1.56 -8.05 -15.89
C THR A 15 -1.98 -6.96 -14.90
N LYS A 16 -1.51 -5.73 -15.07
CA LYS A 16 -1.91 -4.60 -14.24
C LYS A 16 -3.39 -4.29 -14.37
N ASN A 17 -3.93 -4.30 -15.58
CA ASN A 17 -5.37 -4.13 -15.82
C ASN A 17 -6.20 -5.23 -15.15
N TYR A 18 -5.71 -6.48 -15.19
CA TYR A 18 -6.37 -7.60 -14.53
C TYR A 18 -6.39 -7.41 -13.00
N ILE A 19 -5.27 -7.02 -12.41
CA ILE A 19 -5.13 -6.77 -10.96
C ILE A 19 -6.06 -5.63 -10.55
N GLU A 20 -6.08 -4.53 -11.28
CA GLU A 20 -6.97 -3.40 -11.01
C GLU A 20 -8.45 -3.81 -11.05
N ASN A 21 -8.87 -4.52 -12.10
CA ASN A 21 -10.24 -5.02 -12.22
C ASN A 21 -10.63 -5.99 -11.11
N TYR A 22 -9.71 -6.87 -10.71
CA TYR A 22 -9.92 -7.81 -9.63
C TYR A 22 -10.21 -7.09 -8.31
N TRP A 23 -9.39 -6.11 -7.97
CA TRP A 23 -9.54 -5.36 -6.71
C TRP A 23 -10.67 -4.35 -6.77
N THR A 24 -10.99 -3.78 -7.93
CA THR A 24 -12.14 -2.89 -8.09
C THR A 24 -13.44 -3.60 -7.68
N LYS A 25 -13.62 -4.85 -8.09
CA LYS A 25 -14.80 -5.65 -7.75
C LYS A 25 -14.88 -6.02 -6.26
N ARG A 26 -13.77 -5.97 -5.55
CA ARG A 26 -13.66 -6.38 -4.14
C ARG A 26 -13.49 -5.22 -3.18
N ALA A 27 -13.38 -4.00 -3.68
CA ALA A 27 -13.03 -2.83 -2.88
C ALA A 27 -13.98 -2.61 -1.70
N ASP A 28 -15.28 -2.71 -1.92
CA ASP A 28 -16.27 -2.47 -0.86
C ASP A 28 -16.20 -3.52 0.26
N ALA A 29 -16.14 -4.80 -0.11
CA ALA A 29 -16.05 -5.88 0.87
C ALA A 29 -14.72 -5.86 1.63
N PHE A 30 -13.64 -5.58 0.93
CA PHE A 30 -12.31 -5.44 1.53
C PHE A 30 -12.23 -4.25 2.48
N ALA A 31 -12.81 -3.10 2.10
CA ALA A 31 -12.87 -1.93 2.94
C ALA A 31 -13.67 -2.16 4.22
N ALA A 32 -14.82 -2.84 4.12
CA ALA A 32 -15.64 -3.20 5.28
C ALA A 32 -14.86 -4.07 6.27
N LEU A 33 -14.11 -5.06 5.77
CA LEU A 33 -13.25 -5.91 6.59
C LEU A 33 -12.15 -5.10 7.30
N ARG A 34 -11.49 -4.20 6.59
CA ARG A 34 -10.42 -3.35 7.15
C ARG A 34 -10.95 -2.38 8.19
N GLN A 35 -12.14 -1.85 7.99
CA GLN A 35 -12.79 -1.01 8.99
C GLN A 35 -13.10 -1.78 10.28
N GLN A 36 -13.56 -3.01 10.18
CA GLN A 36 -13.75 -3.88 11.34
C GLN A 36 -12.42 -4.16 12.07
N GLU A 37 -11.37 -4.46 11.33
CA GLU A 37 -10.05 -4.73 11.90
C GLU A 37 -9.47 -3.51 12.61
N LEU A 38 -9.75 -2.30 12.12
CA LEU A 38 -9.30 -1.05 12.71
C LEU A 38 -9.85 -0.84 14.14
N HIS A 39 -11.06 -1.36 14.40
CA HIS A 39 -11.73 -1.29 15.70
C HIS A 39 -11.65 -2.61 16.49
N SER A 40 -10.66 -3.44 16.22
CA SER A 40 -10.46 -4.74 16.85
C SER A 40 -9.08 -4.85 17.50
N GLU A 41 -8.83 -5.95 18.20
CA GLU A 41 -7.52 -6.27 18.75
C GLU A 41 -6.41 -6.35 17.70
N LYS A 42 -6.75 -6.61 16.45
CA LYS A 42 -5.78 -6.62 15.34
C LYS A 42 -5.08 -5.27 15.16
N TYR A 43 -5.79 -4.17 15.40
CA TYR A 43 -5.18 -2.84 15.38
C TYR A 43 -4.03 -2.74 16.38
N SER A 44 -4.26 -3.09 17.62
CA SER A 44 -3.24 -3.05 18.68
C SER A 44 -2.10 -4.03 18.44
N GLN A 45 -2.37 -5.19 17.87
CA GLN A 45 -1.34 -6.17 17.49
C GLN A 45 -0.42 -5.59 16.41
N TRP A 46 -1.00 -5.06 15.32
CA TRP A 46 -0.23 -4.43 14.25
C TRP A 46 0.50 -3.17 14.71
N GLN A 47 -0.13 -2.36 15.55
CA GLN A 47 0.49 -1.17 16.13
C GLN A 47 1.78 -1.54 16.87
N ARG A 48 1.71 -2.50 17.78
CA ARG A 48 2.90 -2.98 18.52
C ARG A 48 3.97 -3.54 17.59
N GLU A 49 3.56 -4.35 16.61
CA GLU A 49 4.48 -4.98 15.67
C GLU A 49 5.22 -3.96 14.80
N ILE A 50 4.52 -2.96 14.30
CA ILE A 50 5.11 -1.96 13.40
C ILE A 50 5.95 -0.94 14.20
N VAL A 51 5.42 -0.40 15.29
CA VAL A 51 6.07 0.69 16.03
C VAL A 51 7.45 0.27 16.56
N GLN A 52 7.62 -0.97 17.01
CA GLN A 52 8.92 -1.47 17.50
C GLN A 52 10.02 -1.45 16.41
N HIS A 53 9.66 -1.46 15.15
CA HIS A 53 10.60 -1.45 14.02
C HIS A 53 10.84 -0.05 13.44
N LEU A 54 10.07 0.96 13.88
CA LEU A 54 10.26 2.32 13.42
C LEU A 54 11.45 2.97 14.14
N PRO A 55 12.25 3.80 13.44
CA PRO A 55 13.29 4.57 14.10
C PRO A 55 12.68 5.58 15.09
N PRO A 56 13.41 5.94 16.16
CA PRO A 56 12.92 6.86 17.17
C PRO A 56 12.91 8.31 16.66
N ALA A 57 11.89 8.65 15.89
CA ALA A 57 11.68 9.99 15.37
C ALA A 57 10.25 10.44 15.67
N LYS A 58 10.08 11.75 15.95
CA LYS A 58 8.76 12.30 16.29
C LYS A 58 7.78 12.22 15.14
N GLN A 59 8.26 12.43 13.91
CA GLN A 59 7.45 12.38 12.71
C GLN A 59 8.28 11.83 11.55
N LEU A 60 7.83 10.72 10.98
CA LEU A 60 8.43 10.09 9.82
C LEU A 60 7.57 10.37 8.59
N ARG A 61 8.21 10.48 7.43
CA ARG A 61 7.55 10.50 6.13
C ARG A 61 7.47 9.05 5.65
N ILE A 62 6.27 8.50 5.58
CA ILE A 62 6.04 7.07 5.30
C ILE A 62 5.26 6.92 4.01
N LEU A 63 5.78 6.06 3.12
CA LEU A 63 5.06 5.61 1.92
C LEU A 63 4.47 4.22 2.19
N ASP A 64 3.15 4.12 2.11
CA ASP A 64 2.39 2.87 2.19
C ASP A 64 2.07 2.40 0.77
N VAL A 65 2.84 1.44 0.28
CA VAL A 65 2.74 0.92 -1.09
C VAL A 65 1.75 -0.22 -1.16
N GLY A 66 0.79 -0.11 -2.08
CA GLY A 66 -0.33 -1.04 -2.13
C GLY A 66 -1.22 -0.89 -0.91
N CYS A 67 -1.55 0.36 -0.56
CA CYS A 67 -2.24 0.71 0.69
C CYS A 67 -3.66 0.12 0.81
N GLY A 68 -4.24 -0.35 -0.29
CA GLY A 68 -5.59 -0.88 -0.30
C GLY A 68 -6.59 0.12 0.27
N ALA A 69 -7.43 -0.34 1.19
CA ALA A 69 -8.41 0.50 1.86
C ALA A 69 -7.85 1.39 2.99
N GLY A 70 -6.52 1.45 3.18
CA GLY A 70 -5.86 2.44 4.01
C GLY A 70 -5.62 2.05 5.48
N PHE A 71 -5.73 0.79 5.85
CA PHE A 71 -5.57 0.34 7.25
C PHE A 71 -4.23 0.77 7.86
N PHE A 72 -3.10 0.47 7.22
CA PHE A 72 -1.79 0.86 7.75
C PHE A 72 -1.55 2.36 7.65
N SER A 73 -2.03 3.00 6.59
CA SER A 73 -1.93 4.45 6.46
C SER A 73 -2.60 5.17 7.62
N VAL A 74 -3.81 4.75 8.00
CA VAL A 74 -4.54 5.30 9.15
C VAL A 74 -3.83 4.99 10.47
N LEU A 75 -3.38 3.74 10.65
CA LEU A 75 -2.65 3.33 11.84
C LEU A 75 -1.40 4.20 12.07
N LEU A 76 -0.59 4.37 11.04
CA LEU A 76 0.66 5.14 11.10
C LEU A 76 0.41 6.65 11.24
N ALA A 77 -0.66 7.18 10.65
CA ALA A 77 -1.07 8.56 10.85
C ALA A 77 -1.52 8.82 12.29
N ASN A 78 -2.20 7.86 12.91
CA ASN A 78 -2.58 7.92 14.33
C ASN A 78 -1.35 7.91 15.27
N GLU A 79 -0.23 7.35 14.83
CA GLU A 79 1.06 7.42 15.57
C GLU A 79 1.78 8.76 15.37
N GLY A 80 1.21 9.68 14.61
CA GLY A 80 1.76 11.03 14.39
C GLY A 80 2.67 11.15 13.18
N HIS A 81 2.72 10.15 12.31
CA HIS A 81 3.55 10.17 11.12
C HIS A 81 2.84 10.81 9.92
N GLN A 82 3.62 11.33 8.98
CA GLN A 82 3.14 11.85 7.72
C GLN A 82 3.08 10.71 6.69
N VAL A 83 1.87 10.30 6.33
CA VAL A 83 1.67 9.09 5.51
C VAL A 83 1.11 9.44 4.13
N THR A 84 1.73 8.86 3.12
CA THR A 84 1.24 8.82 1.74
C THR A 84 0.95 7.38 1.37
N GLY A 85 -0.30 7.08 1.03
CA GLY A 85 -0.72 5.77 0.54
C GLY A 85 -0.88 5.78 -0.97
N ILE A 86 -0.36 4.76 -1.63
CA ILE A 86 -0.55 4.53 -3.07
C ILE A 86 -1.11 3.14 -3.33
N ASP A 87 -1.97 3.06 -4.31
CA ASP A 87 -2.53 1.81 -4.82
C ASP A 87 -2.80 1.92 -6.33
N LEU A 88 -2.69 0.84 -7.03
CA LEU A 88 -2.97 0.79 -8.48
C LEU A 88 -4.46 0.96 -8.78
N THR A 89 -5.32 0.64 -7.81
CA THR A 89 -6.79 0.57 -7.96
C THR A 89 -7.47 1.84 -7.47
N PRO A 90 -8.06 2.66 -8.35
CA PRO A 90 -8.77 3.89 -7.94
C PRO A 90 -9.88 3.66 -6.92
N ALA A 91 -10.60 2.53 -7.03
CA ALA A 91 -11.66 2.18 -6.07
C ALA A 91 -11.09 1.94 -4.65
N MET A 92 -9.90 1.37 -4.51
CA MET A 92 -9.22 1.23 -3.22
C MET A 92 -8.81 2.59 -2.65
N ILE A 93 -8.27 3.47 -3.48
CA ILE A 93 -7.90 4.84 -3.05
C ILE A 93 -9.14 5.61 -2.56
N ALA A 94 -10.29 5.47 -3.21
CA ALA A 94 -11.54 6.07 -2.75
C ALA A 94 -11.93 5.55 -1.36
N GLN A 95 -11.81 4.26 -1.12
CA GLN A 95 -12.08 3.64 0.18
C GLN A 95 -11.08 4.10 1.26
N ALA A 96 -9.80 4.21 0.92
CA ALA A 96 -8.77 4.70 1.84
C ALA A 96 -9.04 6.15 2.28
N LYS A 97 -9.42 7.01 1.34
CA LYS A 97 -9.81 8.40 1.64
C LYS A 97 -11.03 8.46 2.55
N ALA A 98 -12.03 7.64 2.29
CA ALA A 98 -13.23 7.56 3.12
C ALA A 98 -12.92 7.08 4.54
N LEU A 99 -12.05 6.07 4.69
CA LEU A 99 -11.63 5.55 5.98
C LEU A 99 -10.88 6.61 6.78
N ALA A 100 -9.89 7.27 6.18
CA ALA A 100 -9.13 8.34 6.83
C ALA A 100 -10.04 9.49 7.29
N ALA A 101 -11.00 9.90 6.47
CA ALA A 101 -11.99 10.92 6.82
C ALA A 101 -12.86 10.47 8.00
N ALA A 102 -13.33 9.24 8.02
CA ALA A 102 -14.14 8.68 9.10
C ALA A 102 -13.36 8.60 10.42
N GLU A 103 -12.06 8.31 10.36
CA GLU A 103 -11.18 8.23 11.54
C GLU A 103 -10.58 9.60 11.94
N GLY A 104 -10.86 10.65 11.19
CA GLY A 104 -10.38 11.99 11.48
C GLY A 104 -8.88 12.17 11.33
N CYS A 105 -8.21 11.36 10.52
CA CYS A 105 -6.77 11.47 10.29
C CYS A 105 -6.43 12.05 8.91
N SER A 106 -5.27 12.69 8.85
CA SER A 106 -4.75 13.29 7.62
C SER A 106 -3.75 12.36 6.97
N CYS A 107 -4.16 11.73 5.86
CA CYS A 107 -3.28 10.97 4.98
C CYS A 107 -3.42 11.51 3.56
N THR A 108 -2.35 11.42 2.78
CA THR A 108 -2.41 11.65 1.34
C THR A 108 -2.58 10.33 0.63
N PHE A 109 -3.53 10.23 -0.28
CA PHE A 109 -3.76 9.03 -1.08
C PHE A 109 -3.80 9.36 -2.56
N GLN A 110 -3.13 8.55 -3.36
CA GLN A 110 -3.15 8.69 -4.82
C GLN A 110 -3.06 7.34 -5.51
N THR A 111 -3.72 7.24 -6.66
CA THR A 111 -3.55 6.11 -7.56
C THR A 111 -2.17 6.19 -8.18
N ALA A 112 -1.37 5.15 -8.01
CA ALA A 112 -0.02 5.07 -8.55
C ALA A 112 0.45 3.63 -8.71
N ASP A 113 1.36 3.43 -9.65
CA ASP A 113 2.03 2.17 -9.88
C ASP A 113 3.22 2.02 -8.91
N ALA A 114 3.25 0.92 -8.17
CA ALA A 114 4.33 0.62 -7.21
C ALA A 114 5.70 0.49 -7.86
N GLU A 115 5.74 0.16 -9.15
CA GLU A 115 6.98 -0.02 -9.93
C GLU A 115 7.50 1.31 -10.50
N HIS A 116 6.63 2.31 -10.65
CA HIS A 116 6.94 3.60 -11.27
C HIS A 116 6.16 4.73 -10.59
N THR A 117 6.68 5.23 -9.49
CA THR A 117 6.07 6.36 -8.79
C THR A 117 6.60 7.69 -9.35
N ALA A 118 5.82 8.75 -9.17
CA ALA A 118 6.24 10.10 -9.58
C ALA A 118 6.95 10.88 -8.44
N PHE A 119 7.29 10.23 -7.34
CA PHE A 119 7.95 10.88 -6.21
C PHE A 119 9.42 11.19 -6.52
N SER A 120 9.91 12.27 -5.94
CA SER A 120 11.32 12.63 -5.99
C SER A 120 12.19 11.64 -5.20
N ASP A 121 13.48 11.54 -5.56
CA ASP A 121 14.45 10.76 -4.82
C ASP A 121 14.47 11.18 -3.34
N GLY A 122 14.54 10.22 -2.44
CA GLY A 122 14.69 10.50 -1.01
C GLY A 122 13.48 11.16 -0.35
N SER A 123 12.28 11.03 -0.91
CA SER A 123 11.07 11.67 -0.40
C SER A 123 10.55 11.07 0.91
N PHE A 124 10.93 9.84 1.23
CA PHE A 124 10.38 9.09 2.36
C PHE A 124 11.47 8.55 3.27
N ASP A 125 11.17 8.48 4.56
CA ASP A 125 12.03 7.88 5.57
C ASP A 125 11.78 6.37 5.71
N ILE A 126 10.54 5.95 5.44
CA ILE A 126 10.09 4.55 5.51
C ILE A 126 9.25 4.24 4.28
N VAL A 127 9.44 3.04 3.74
CA VAL A 127 8.51 2.42 2.80
C VAL A 127 7.96 1.15 3.44
N ILE A 128 6.66 1.03 3.49
CA ILE A 128 5.95 -0.15 3.98
C ILE A 128 5.12 -0.77 2.87
N ALA A 129 5.14 -2.08 2.76
CA ALA A 129 4.30 -2.83 1.84
C ALA A 129 3.83 -4.12 2.52
N ARG A 130 2.54 -4.39 2.46
CA ARG A 130 1.95 -5.60 3.02
C ARG A 130 1.17 -6.35 1.94
N ASN A 131 1.45 -7.66 1.80
CA ASN A 131 0.71 -8.55 0.89
C ASN A 131 0.69 -8.06 -0.57
N LEU A 132 1.72 -7.34 -0.99
CA LEU A 132 1.81 -6.76 -2.32
C LEU A 132 2.71 -7.58 -3.27
N MET A 133 3.74 -8.22 -2.73
CA MET A 133 4.83 -8.81 -3.53
C MET A 133 4.35 -9.84 -4.57
N TRP A 134 3.37 -10.65 -4.22
CA TRP A 134 2.82 -11.66 -5.12
C TRP A 134 1.94 -11.08 -6.25
N ASN A 135 1.55 -9.79 -6.13
CA ASN A 135 0.79 -9.06 -7.15
C ASN A 135 1.67 -8.22 -8.09
N LEU A 136 2.98 -8.14 -7.85
CA LEU A 136 3.87 -7.30 -8.64
C LEU A 136 4.32 -8.04 -9.91
N PRO A 137 4.04 -7.52 -11.12
CA PRO A 137 4.56 -8.09 -12.35
C PRO A 137 6.09 -8.08 -12.43
N HIS A 138 6.72 -7.01 -11.92
CA HIS A 138 8.17 -6.81 -11.95
C HIS A 138 8.67 -6.40 -10.55
N PRO A 139 8.88 -7.36 -9.63
CA PRO A 139 9.31 -7.07 -8.26
C PRO A 139 10.63 -6.30 -8.18
N GLU A 140 11.57 -6.58 -9.09
CA GLU A 140 12.87 -5.91 -9.13
C GLU A 140 12.72 -4.41 -9.44
N ALA A 141 11.82 -4.06 -10.36
CA ALA A 141 11.53 -2.66 -10.68
C ALA A 141 10.90 -1.95 -9.48
N ALA A 142 9.99 -2.61 -8.77
CA ALA A 142 9.40 -2.08 -7.55
C ALA A 142 10.44 -1.82 -6.46
N TYR A 143 11.32 -2.79 -6.18
CA TYR A 143 12.38 -2.61 -5.20
C TYR A 143 13.33 -1.47 -5.55
N ALA A 144 13.72 -1.37 -6.81
CA ALA A 144 14.58 -0.27 -7.28
C ALA A 144 13.90 1.09 -7.08
N GLU A 145 12.61 1.17 -7.39
CA GLU A 145 11.81 2.37 -7.21
C GLU A 145 11.68 2.76 -5.73
N TRP A 146 11.43 1.80 -4.85
CA TRP A 146 11.31 2.06 -3.41
C TRP A 146 12.65 2.50 -2.80
N LEU A 147 13.76 1.92 -3.23
CA LEU A 147 15.10 2.38 -2.83
C LEU A 147 15.37 3.81 -3.31
N ARG A 148 14.94 4.16 -4.51
CA ARG A 148 15.09 5.51 -5.07
C ARG A 148 14.37 6.56 -4.23
N VAL A 149 13.14 6.28 -3.81
CA VAL A 149 12.33 7.24 -3.03
C VAL A 149 12.68 7.27 -1.55
N LEU A 150 13.42 6.29 -1.04
CA LEU A 150 13.92 6.31 0.34
C LEU A 150 15.03 7.32 0.52
N ALA A 151 14.97 8.08 1.63
CA ALA A 151 16.05 8.96 2.07
C ALA A 151 17.32 8.13 2.41
N PRO A 152 18.56 8.77 2.39
CA PRO A 152 19.82 8.08 2.65
C PRO A 152 19.86 7.50 4.05
N LYS A 153 19.19 6.94 4.70
CA LYS A 153 19.08 6.22 6.00
C LYS A 153 17.64 5.70 6.23
N GLY A 154 16.88 5.74 5.15
CA GLY A 154 15.53 5.16 5.17
C GLY A 154 15.54 3.63 5.04
#